data_a458789a0c398aa4648a21cf0be0acb3
#
_entry.id   a458789a0c398aa4648a21cf0be0acb3
#
_cell.length_a   1.000
_cell.length_b   1.000
_cell.length_c   1.000
_cell.angle_alpha   90.00
_cell.angle_beta   90.00
_cell.angle_gamma   90.00
#
_symmetry.space_group_name_H-M   'P 1'
#
loop_
_entity.id
_entity.type
_entity.pdbx_description
1 polymer ?
#
loop_
_entity_poly.entity_id
_entity_poly.type
_entity_poly.pdbx_seq_one_letter_code
_entity_poly.pdbx_strand_id
1 'polypeptide(L)' 'MEVKKIVLYGSYARETEHADSDIDVAVIVDRIDGDYLELSARLFELVRDVDVRIEPVLLNENSDKSGFIESIMKYGKEIN' A
#
# COMPACT_ATOMS: atom_id res chain seq x y z
N MET A 1 7.95 -3.71 -13.82
CA MET A 1 7.46 -2.98 -12.65
C MET A 1 8.38 -3.24 -11.48
N GLU A 2 8.92 -2.19 -10.91
CA GLU A 2 9.83 -2.32 -9.79
C GLU A 2 9.20 -1.72 -8.53
N VAL A 3 9.23 -2.46 -7.43
CA VAL A 3 8.72 -1.95 -6.15
C VAL A 3 9.75 -1.01 -5.56
N LYS A 4 9.37 0.22 -5.34
CA LYS A 4 10.25 1.24 -4.76
C LYS A 4 10.16 1.26 -3.25
N LYS A 5 8.95 1.22 -2.71
CA LYS A 5 8.72 1.29 -1.27
C LYS A 5 7.47 0.54 -0.87
N ILE A 6 7.46 0.05 0.36
CA ILE A 6 6.28 -0.53 0.99
C ILE A 6 6.08 0.25 2.29
N VAL A 7 4.91 0.87 2.44
CA VAL A 7 4.65 1.78 3.55
C VAL A 7 3.39 1.37 4.30
N LEU A 8 3.51 1.20 5.60
CA LEU A 8 2.37 0.99 6.48
C LEU A 8 1.78 2.35 6.83
N TYR A 9 0.48 2.51 6.61
CA TYR A 9 -0.17 3.78 6.91
C TYR A 9 -1.53 3.56 7.58
N GLY A 10 -2.27 4.63 7.83
CA GLY A 10 -3.56 4.52 8.50
C GLY A 10 -3.42 4.30 10.00
N SER A 11 -4.37 3.58 10.61
CA SER A 11 -4.42 3.41 12.05
C SER A 11 -3.20 2.70 12.63
N TYR A 12 -2.65 1.71 11.91
CA TYR A 12 -1.46 1.00 12.38
C TYR A 12 -0.25 1.91 12.44
N ALA A 13 -0.08 2.80 11.46
CA ALA A 13 1.04 3.73 11.47
C ALA A 13 0.90 4.79 12.58
N ARG A 14 -0.33 5.10 12.95
CA ARG A 14 -0.63 6.09 14.00
C ARG A 14 -0.71 5.49 15.39
N GLU A 15 -0.54 4.17 15.48
CA GLU A 15 -0.65 3.43 16.75
C GLU A 15 -2.02 3.57 17.42
N THR A 16 -3.06 3.70 16.57
CA THR A 16 -4.45 3.78 17.03
C THR A 16 -5.23 2.52 16.68
N GLU A 17 -4.51 1.48 16.26
CA GLU A 17 -5.12 0.23 15.85
C GLU A 17 -5.74 -0.52 17.03
N HIS A 18 -6.73 -1.34 16.69
CA HIS A 18 -7.32 -2.30 17.60
C HIS A 18 -7.60 -3.59 16.81
N ALA A 19 -8.07 -4.63 17.49
CA ALA A 19 -8.13 -5.99 16.94
C ALA A 19 -8.81 -6.10 15.58
N ASP A 20 -9.81 -5.26 15.33
CA ASP A 20 -10.58 -5.31 14.08
C ASP A 20 -10.15 -4.30 13.04
N SER A 21 -9.06 -3.56 13.29
CA SER A 21 -8.58 -2.55 12.35
C SER A 21 -7.99 -3.18 11.10
N ASP A 22 -8.27 -2.58 9.94
CA ASP A 22 -7.63 -2.96 8.69
C ASP A 22 -6.16 -2.53 8.73
N ILE A 23 -5.33 -3.30 8.05
CA ILE A 23 -3.92 -3.00 7.92
C ILE A 23 -3.70 -2.37 6.56
N ASP A 24 -3.54 -1.05 6.53
CA ASP A 24 -3.37 -0.29 5.28
C ASP A 24 -1.91 -0.30 4.85
N VAL A 25 -1.64 -0.88 3.69
CA VAL A 25 -0.29 -1.01 3.16
C VAL A 25 -0.24 -0.43 1.75
N ALA A 26 0.66 0.51 1.53
CA ALA A 26 0.89 1.07 0.20
C ALA A 26 2.11 0.42 -0.44
N VAL A 27 1.94 -0.10 -1.65
CA VAL A 27 3.04 -0.64 -2.45
C VAL A 27 3.30 0.38 -3.55
N ILE A 28 4.41 1.09 -3.45
CA ILE A 28 4.77 2.16 -4.38
C ILE A 28 5.73 1.60 -5.41
N VAL A 29 5.35 1.70 -6.68
CA VAL A 29 6.13 1.18 -7.79
C VAL A 29 6.54 2.32 -8.72
N ASP A 30 7.59 2.07 -9.52
CA ASP A 30 8.10 3.06 -10.48
C ASP A 30 7.09 3.34 -11.58
N ARG A 31 6.42 2.30 -12.05
CA ARG A 31 5.39 2.38 -13.09
C ARG A 31 4.55 1.11 -13.05
N ILE A 32 3.35 1.20 -13.57
CA ILE A 32 2.45 0.05 -13.65
C ILE A 32 2.43 -0.43 -15.09
N ASP A 33 2.95 -1.64 -15.30
CA ASP A 33 2.95 -2.29 -16.61
C ASP A 33 1.75 -3.23 -16.69
N GLY A 34 0.85 -2.98 -17.66
CA GLY A 34 -0.31 -3.81 -17.86
C GLY A 34 -1.55 -3.29 -17.14
N ASP A 35 -2.47 -4.19 -16.81
CA ASP A 35 -3.77 -3.85 -16.25
C ASP A 35 -3.64 -3.62 -14.73
N TYR A 36 -3.91 -2.39 -14.32
CA TYR A 36 -3.88 -1.99 -12.91
C TYR A 36 -4.81 -2.86 -12.06
N LEU A 37 -6.02 -3.12 -12.53
CA LEU A 37 -6.99 -3.90 -11.76
C LEU A 37 -6.53 -5.33 -11.58
N GLU A 38 -5.94 -5.92 -12.60
CA GLU A 38 -5.41 -7.28 -12.52
C GLU A 38 -4.25 -7.36 -11.55
N LEU A 39 -3.32 -6.42 -11.63
CA LEU A 39 -2.18 -6.38 -10.72
C LEU A 39 -2.59 -6.16 -9.28
N SER A 40 -3.57 -5.27 -9.07
CA SER A 40 -4.11 -5.02 -7.72
C SER A 40 -4.80 -6.26 -7.16
N ALA A 41 -5.54 -6.98 -7.99
CA ALA A 41 -6.23 -8.19 -7.57
C ALA A 41 -5.23 -9.28 -7.16
N ARG A 42 -4.16 -9.44 -7.92
CA ARG A 42 -3.10 -10.41 -7.58
C ARG A 42 -2.41 -10.06 -6.27
N LEU A 43 -2.12 -8.78 -6.08
CA LEU A 43 -1.51 -8.32 -4.85
C LEU A 43 -2.43 -8.59 -3.66
N PHE A 44 -3.72 -8.32 -3.82
CA PHE A 44 -4.72 -8.58 -2.79
C PHE A 44 -4.77 -10.06 -2.40
N GLU A 45 -4.75 -10.94 -3.40
CA GLU A 45 -4.76 -12.39 -3.17
C GLU A 45 -3.53 -12.85 -2.39
N LEU A 46 -2.35 -12.32 -2.75
CA LEU A 46 -1.10 -12.70 -2.09
C LEU A 46 -1.10 -12.32 -0.62
N VAL A 47 -1.56 -11.12 -0.29
CA VAL A 47 -1.51 -10.65 1.09
C VAL A 47 -2.60 -11.28 1.95
N ARG A 48 -3.71 -11.72 1.36
CA ARG A 48 -4.78 -12.39 2.12
C ARG A 48 -4.35 -13.72 2.73
N ASP A 49 -3.39 -14.38 2.12
CA ASP A 49 -2.83 -15.60 2.68
C ASP A 49 -2.01 -15.33 3.93
N VAL A 50 -1.55 -14.10 4.09
CA VAL A 50 -0.77 -13.69 5.26
C VAL A 50 -1.71 -13.20 6.36
N ASP A 51 -2.60 -12.28 6.04
CA ASP A 51 -3.56 -11.73 7.00
C ASP A 51 -4.72 -11.10 6.23
N VAL A 52 -5.94 -11.56 6.51
CA VAL A 52 -7.14 -11.07 5.82
C VAL A 52 -7.43 -9.59 6.07
N ARG A 53 -6.81 -9.00 7.09
CA ARG A 53 -6.99 -7.59 7.41
C ARG A 53 -6.13 -6.67 6.56
N ILE A 54 -5.16 -7.20 5.82
CA ILE A 54 -4.28 -6.37 4.99
C ILE A 54 -5.04 -5.86 3.77
N GLU A 55 -5.04 -4.55 3.61
CA GLU A 55 -5.62 -3.89 2.45
C GLU A 55 -4.50 -3.21 1.66
N PRO A 56 -3.97 -3.87 0.63
CA PRO A 56 -2.89 -3.30 -0.16
C PRO A 56 -3.41 -2.32 -1.19
N VAL A 57 -2.67 -1.24 -1.40
CA VAL A 57 -2.95 -0.27 -2.45
C VAL A 57 -1.72 -0.16 -3.33
N LEU A 58 -1.90 -0.35 -4.63
CA LEU A 58 -0.82 -0.24 -5.59
C LEU A 58 -0.77 1.20 -6.11
N LEU A 59 0.36 1.87 -5.92
CA LEU A 59 0.52 3.27 -6.29
C LEU A 59 1.68 3.45 -7.27
N ASN A 60 1.46 4.27 -8.29
CA ASN A 60 2.47 4.61 -9.27
C ASN A 60 3.16 5.91 -8.84
N GLU A 61 4.46 5.81 -8.57
CA GLU A 61 5.28 6.94 -8.15
C GLU A 61 5.18 8.14 -9.07
N ASN A 62 5.10 7.89 -10.37
CA ASN A 62 5.12 8.94 -11.38
C ASN A 62 3.75 9.52 -11.74
N SER A 63 2.69 9.03 -11.12
CA SER A 63 1.33 9.46 -11.42
C SER A 63 0.56 10.00 -10.22
N ASP A 64 1.26 10.36 -9.16
CA ASP A 64 0.62 10.84 -7.94
C ASP A 64 0.28 12.33 -8.07
N LYS A 65 -0.90 12.61 -8.58
CA LYS A 65 -1.37 13.99 -8.77
C LYS A 65 -2.09 14.56 -7.56
N SER A 66 -2.46 13.70 -6.61
CA SER A 66 -3.21 14.13 -5.43
C SER A 66 -2.32 14.42 -4.22
N GLY A 67 -1.04 14.08 -4.31
CA GLY A 67 -0.13 14.18 -3.17
C GLY A 67 -0.31 13.07 -2.16
N PHE A 68 -1.02 12.01 -2.52
CA PHE A 68 -1.31 10.90 -1.63
C PHE A 68 -0.04 10.16 -1.23
N ILE A 69 0.86 9.91 -2.19
CA ILE A 69 2.14 9.25 -1.90
C ILE A 69 2.97 10.10 -0.95
N GLU A 70 3.03 11.39 -1.18
CA GLU A 70 3.76 12.30 -0.31
C GLU A 70 3.20 12.26 1.12
N SER A 71 1.89 12.26 1.24
CA SER A 71 1.22 12.17 2.54
C SER A 71 1.53 10.86 3.25
N ILE A 72 1.48 9.74 2.52
CA ILE A 72 1.80 8.42 3.07
C ILE A 72 3.25 8.39 3.55
N MET A 73 4.16 8.92 2.76
CA MET A 73 5.58 8.94 3.12
C MET A 73 5.85 9.80 4.35
N LYS A 74 5.06 10.86 4.52
CA LYS A 74 5.23 11.76 5.66
C LYS A 74 4.73 11.16 6.96
N TYR A 75 3.59 10.48 6.92
CA TYR A 75 2.92 9.99 8.12
C TYR A 75 2.97 8.48 8.30
N GLY A 76 3.31 7.74 7.26
CA GLY A 76 3.39 6.29 7.33
C GLY A 76 4.73 5.79 7.82
N LYS A 77 4.84 4.47 7.96
CA LYS A 77 6.09 3.80 8.34
C LYS A 77 6.55 2.93 7.20
N GLU A 78 7.74 3.19 6.68
CA GLU A 78 8.33 2.36 5.63
C GLU A 78 8.71 1.02 6.22
N ILE A 79 8.28 -0.07 5.56
CA ILE A 79 8.44 -1.42 6.10
C ILE A 79 9.72 -2.08 5.61
N ASN A 80 10.16 -1.76 4.41
CA ASN A 80 11.20 -2.57 3.82
C ASN A 80 12.60 -2.18 4.18
#